data_17ba54f59a96d3c6fb2a31c8cf475674
#
_entry.id   17ba54f59a96d3c6fb2a31c8cf475674
#
_cell.length_a   1.000
_cell.length_b   1.000
_cell.length_c   1.000
_cell.angle_alpha   90.00
_cell.angle_beta   90.00
_cell.angle_gamma   90.00
#
_symmetry.space_group_name_H-M   'P 1'
#
loop_
_entity.id
_entity.type
_entity.pdbx_description
1 polymer ?
#
loop_
_entity_poly.entity_id
_entity_poly.type
_entity_poly.pdbx_seq_one_letter_code
_entity_poly.pdbx_strand_id
1 'polypeptide(L)'
;MRVAIVNLTGGGLSYGYIKYLSETLPLMLRHPRLSEIFVFVRTGFSPLFAGILPPECLRQFRGGLQGRRQLRRDILQIAPDVVFFPGNQWMNLGKIPSVAMVQSMLPMVMPFGGNGCLDIVKNLLRARLTRTACQRAHRVIAVSDYVRQFLVEAWHIAPDRIGMIYHGVNPALPPEAQKIPGNVPREWSGEFLFTAGSMHPYRGLDDVIQALAVLSSHGVRPPLVIAGGADHTQLPYLKRMQNLAEKLGVQPQIAWTDHLNAAEMSWCYSHCRLFLMTSRVEACPNTALEAMSHGAFCLAADNPPLPEFFQEAALYYRPKSGAALAQAISAALAYSPEAATRMRLRAKQRAGDFTWEKTLDRTVHELELAANMVYS
;
A
#
# COMPACT_ATOMS: atom_id res chain seq x y z
N MET A 1 -25.07 -4.50 13.57
CA MET A 1 -24.28 -3.34 14.05
C MET A 1 -24.32 -2.24 12.99
N ARG A 2 -24.59 -1.00 13.40
CA ARG A 2 -24.56 0.22 12.55
C ARG A 2 -23.17 0.84 12.58
N VAL A 3 -22.54 1.03 11.43
CA VAL A 3 -21.16 1.51 11.33
C VAL A 3 -21.08 2.81 10.53
N ALA A 4 -20.41 3.83 11.08
CA ALA A 4 -20.03 5.02 10.33
C ALA A 4 -18.53 4.95 9.97
N ILE A 5 -18.22 4.96 8.69
CA ILE A 5 -16.84 4.99 8.16
C ILE A 5 -16.53 6.43 7.79
N VAL A 6 -15.51 7.02 8.40
CA VAL A 6 -15.25 8.45 8.27
C VAL A 6 -13.85 8.72 7.70
N ASN A 7 -13.81 9.34 6.53
CA ASN A 7 -12.57 9.80 5.93
C ASN A 7 -12.38 11.30 6.16
N LEU A 8 -11.50 11.67 7.07
CA LEU A 8 -11.16 13.06 7.39
C LEU A 8 -10.06 13.65 6.51
N THR A 9 -9.42 12.86 5.65
CA THR A 9 -8.26 13.27 4.84
C THR A 9 -8.64 14.37 3.85
N GLY A 10 -7.82 15.42 3.77
CA GLY A 10 -8.08 16.61 2.95
C GLY A 10 -7.17 16.83 1.76
N GLY A 11 -6.12 16.04 1.62
CA GLY A 11 -5.05 16.24 0.63
C GLY A 11 -4.87 15.08 -0.36
N GLY A 12 -5.94 14.51 -0.87
CA GLY A 12 -5.89 13.33 -1.73
C GLY A 12 -5.93 12.02 -0.92
N LEU A 13 -6.38 10.96 -1.56
CA LEU A 13 -6.41 9.63 -1.01
C LEU A 13 -5.25 8.83 -1.60
N SER A 14 -4.48 8.13 -0.77
CA SER A 14 -3.46 7.21 -1.27
C SER A 14 -4.14 6.03 -2.00
N TYR A 15 -3.45 5.49 -2.99
CA TYR A 15 -3.93 4.31 -3.72
C TYR A 15 -4.27 3.15 -2.77
N GLY A 16 -3.42 2.87 -1.78
CA GLY A 16 -3.68 1.81 -0.80
C GLY A 16 -4.95 2.03 0.02
N TYR A 17 -5.25 3.30 0.36
CA TYR A 17 -6.49 3.65 1.06
C TYR A 17 -7.73 3.43 0.18
N ILE A 18 -7.67 3.89 -1.07
CA ILE A 18 -8.77 3.70 -2.04
C ILE A 18 -8.98 2.21 -2.25
N LYS A 19 -7.92 1.46 -2.51
CA LYS A 19 -7.98 0.01 -2.72
C LYS A 19 -8.62 -0.70 -1.53
N TYR A 20 -8.17 -0.41 -0.30
CA TYR A 20 -8.74 -1.00 0.90
C TYR A 20 -10.27 -0.79 0.96
N LEU A 21 -10.75 0.44 0.77
CA LEU A 21 -12.18 0.72 0.81
C LEU A 21 -12.93 0.12 -0.37
N SER A 22 -12.38 0.19 -1.59
CA SER A 22 -13.03 -0.36 -2.79
C SER A 22 -13.25 -1.87 -2.69
N GLU A 23 -12.33 -2.58 -2.03
CA GLU A 23 -12.42 -4.03 -1.85
C GLU A 23 -13.29 -4.42 -0.64
N THR A 24 -13.20 -3.66 0.46
CA THR A 24 -13.91 -4.03 1.68
C THR A 24 -15.37 -3.54 1.73
N LEU A 25 -15.69 -2.37 1.13
CA LEU A 25 -17.06 -1.83 1.21
C LEU A 25 -18.12 -2.74 0.58
N PRO A 26 -17.94 -3.33 -0.62
CA PRO A 26 -18.91 -4.27 -1.18
C PRO A 26 -19.12 -5.51 -0.30
N LEU A 27 -18.06 -5.98 0.37
CA LEU A 27 -18.13 -7.10 1.29
C LEU A 27 -18.83 -6.70 2.60
N MET A 28 -18.57 -5.49 3.12
CA MET A 28 -19.26 -4.94 4.30
C MET A 28 -20.78 -4.86 4.10
N LEU A 29 -21.24 -4.41 2.92
CA LEU A 29 -22.66 -4.30 2.60
C LEU A 29 -23.43 -5.64 2.65
N ARG A 30 -22.70 -6.75 2.50
CA ARG A 30 -23.27 -8.12 2.52
C ARG A 30 -22.98 -8.86 3.82
N HIS A 31 -22.24 -8.22 4.75
CA HIS A 31 -21.76 -8.90 5.95
C HIS A 31 -22.89 -9.05 6.99
N PRO A 32 -23.20 -10.27 7.46
CA PRO A 32 -24.40 -10.53 8.28
C PRO A 32 -24.41 -9.82 9.65
N ARG A 33 -23.23 -9.46 10.16
CA ARG A 33 -23.10 -8.73 11.45
C ARG A 33 -23.23 -7.21 11.30
N LEU A 34 -23.29 -6.67 10.07
CA LEU A 34 -23.47 -5.26 9.80
C LEU A 34 -24.89 -4.98 9.30
N SER A 35 -25.66 -4.17 10.01
CA SER A 35 -27.05 -3.84 9.65
C SER A 35 -27.14 -2.60 8.77
N GLU A 36 -26.32 -1.59 9.02
CA GLU A 36 -26.29 -0.35 8.25
C GLU A 36 -24.86 0.19 8.17
N ILE A 37 -24.49 0.76 7.01
CA ILE A 37 -23.19 1.35 6.78
C ILE A 37 -23.37 2.76 6.23
N PHE A 38 -22.68 3.72 6.85
CA PHE A 38 -22.64 5.11 6.41
C PHE A 38 -21.18 5.50 6.14
N VAL A 39 -20.89 5.94 4.92
CA VAL A 39 -19.55 6.33 4.51
C VAL A 39 -19.48 7.84 4.32
N PHE A 40 -18.72 8.51 5.17
CA PHE A 40 -18.54 9.94 5.14
C PHE A 40 -17.24 10.30 4.43
N VAL A 41 -17.36 11.01 3.31
CA VAL A 41 -16.23 11.50 2.51
C VAL A 41 -16.32 12.99 2.27
N ARG A 42 -15.15 13.63 2.08
CA ARG A 42 -15.15 15.04 1.67
C ARG A 42 -15.76 15.21 0.28
N THR A 43 -16.47 16.32 0.11
CA THR A 43 -16.92 16.78 -1.22
C THR A 43 -15.72 16.77 -2.18
N GLY A 44 -15.86 16.14 -3.34
CA GLY A 44 -14.77 15.93 -4.31
C GLY A 44 -14.19 14.50 -4.32
N PHE A 45 -14.34 13.72 -3.26
CA PHE A 45 -13.95 12.30 -3.25
C PHE A 45 -15.12 11.34 -3.47
N SER A 46 -16.35 11.83 -3.44
CA SER A 46 -17.55 11.00 -3.67
C SER A 46 -17.55 10.24 -5.02
N PRO A 47 -17.02 10.78 -6.14
CA PRO A 47 -16.99 10.04 -7.39
C PRO A 47 -16.19 8.73 -7.32
N LEU A 48 -15.20 8.65 -6.43
CA LEU A 48 -14.39 7.44 -6.23
C LEU A 48 -15.20 6.26 -5.67
N PHE A 49 -16.34 6.53 -5.03
CA PHE A 49 -17.18 5.54 -4.36
C PHE A 49 -18.57 5.40 -4.98
N ALA A 50 -18.93 6.25 -5.94
CA ALA A 50 -20.26 6.29 -6.54
C ALA A 50 -20.67 5.00 -7.27
N GLY A 51 -19.68 4.23 -7.77
CA GLY A 51 -19.93 2.92 -8.40
C GLY A 51 -19.81 1.73 -7.44
N ILE A 52 -19.44 1.98 -6.17
CA ILE A 52 -19.15 0.95 -5.17
C ILE A 52 -20.24 0.88 -4.11
N LEU A 53 -20.79 2.03 -3.75
CA LEU A 53 -21.77 2.19 -2.67
C LEU A 53 -23.13 2.64 -3.20
N PRO A 54 -24.22 2.14 -2.61
CA PRO A 54 -25.56 2.73 -2.79
C PRO A 54 -25.54 4.20 -2.36
N PRO A 55 -26.27 5.09 -3.05
CA PRO A 55 -26.28 6.53 -2.75
C PRO A 55 -26.71 6.86 -1.30
N GLU A 56 -27.58 6.06 -0.72
CA GLU A 56 -28.04 6.18 0.66
C GLU A 56 -26.96 5.90 1.71
N CYS A 57 -25.91 5.15 1.36
CA CYS A 57 -24.78 4.88 2.24
C CYS A 57 -23.73 6.01 2.20
N LEU A 58 -23.68 6.78 1.11
CA LEU A 58 -22.66 7.79 0.89
C LEU A 58 -23.10 9.17 1.40
N ARG A 59 -22.32 9.76 2.29
CA ARG A 59 -22.54 11.07 2.87
C ARG A 59 -21.35 11.98 2.56
N GLN A 60 -21.64 13.19 2.11
CA GLN A 60 -20.61 14.18 1.79
C GLN A 60 -20.53 15.26 2.87
N PHE A 61 -19.33 15.70 3.17
CA PHE A 61 -19.12 16.87 4.04
C PHE A 61 -18.09 17.83 3.46
N ARG A 62 -18.20 19.11 3.82
CA ARG A 62 -17.26 20.15 3.43
C ARG A 62 -16.04 20.15 4.35
N GLY A 63 -14.89 20.59 3.83
CA GLY A 63 -13.69 20.80 4.64
C GLY A 63 -13.81 22.00 5.60
N GLY A 64 -12.78 22.18 6.44
CA GLY A 64 -12.71 23.28 7.40
C GLY A 64 -13.49 23.03 8.70
N LEU A 65 -13.46 24.02 9.61
CA LEU A 65 -14.04 23.88 10.95
C LEU A 65 -15.56 23.70 10.93
N GLN A 66 -16.25 24.47 10.08
CA GLN A 66 -17.72 24.37 9.97
C GLN A 66 -18.14 23.00 9.42
N GLY A 67 -17.46 22.52 8.36
CA GLY A 67 -17.75 21.18 7.81
C GLY A 67 -17.49 20.07 8.82
N ARG A 68 -16.44 20.16 9.64
CA ARG A 68 -16.18 19.20 10.73
C ARG A 68 -17.27 19.26 11.82
N ARG A 69 -17.78 20.44 12.15
CA ARG A 69 -18.89 20.60 13.11
C ARG A 69 -20.19 19.98 12.55
N GLN A 70 -20.46 20.17 11.27
CA GLN A 70 -21.62 19.56 10.62
C GLN A 70 -21.46 18.03 10.57
N LEU A 71 -20.32 17.51 10.11
CA LEU A 71 -20.01 16.08 10.11
C LEU A 71 -20.23 15.45 11.49
N ARG A 72 -19.76 16.12 12.56
CA ARG A 72 -19.97 15.63 13.93
C ARG A 72 -21.46 15.53 14.28
N ARG A 73 -22.27 16.56 13.93
CA ARG A 73 -23.73 16.55 14.16
C ARG A 73 -24.40 15.41 13.39
N ASP A 74 -24.04 15.24 12.11
CA ASP A 74 -24.62 14.22 11.24
C ASP A 74 -24.33 12.80 11.78
N ILE A 75 -23.09 12.54 12.24
CA ILE A 75 -22.74 11.26 12.86
C ILE A 75 -23.50 11.03 14.17
N LEU A 76 -23.61 12.06 15.02
CA LEU A 76 -24.35 11.96 16.28
C LEU A 76 -25.85 11.72 16.06
N GLN A 77 -26.43 12.30 14.99
CA GLN A 77 -27.82 12.10 14.62
C GLN A 77 -28.09 10.67 14.12
N ILE A 78 -27.16 10.09 13.36
CA ILE A 78 -27.23 8.70 12.90
C ILE A 78 -27.12 7.74 14.09
N ALA A 79 -26.41 8.13 15.15
CA ALA A 79 -26.13 7.31 16.32
C ALA A 79 -25.61 5.90 15.98
N PRO A 80 -24.46 5.79 15.28
CA PRO A 80 -23.87 4.49 14.96
C PRO A 80 -23.37 3.80 16.23
N ASP A 81 -23.33 2.47 16.21
CA ASP A 81 -22.78 1.67 17.31
C ASP A 81 -21.26 1.86 17.43
N VAL A 82 -20.59 2.12 16.31
CA VAL A 82 -19.14 2.35 16.24
C VAL A 82 -18.78 3.23 15.05
N VAL A 83 -17.72 4.02 15.21
CA VAL A 83 -17.14 4.82 14.11
C VAL A 83 -15.77 4.28 13.72
N PHE A 84 -15.58 4.01 12.44
CA PHE A 84 -14.33 3.56 11.86
C PHE A 84 -13.62 4.68 11.12
N PHE A 85 -12.37 4.94 11.51
CA PHE A 85 -11.46 5.86 10.84
C PHE A 85 -10.37 5.06 10.11
N PRO A 86 -10.57 4.67 8.85
CA PRO A 86 -9.58 3.86 8.11
C PRO A 86 -8.34 4.66 7.69
N GLY A 87 -8.27 5.93 8.04
CA GLY A 87 -7.11 6.81 7.83
C GLY A 87 -6.47 7.24 9.14
N ASN A 88 -5.36 7.98 9.01
CA ASN A 88 -4.53 8.43 10.14
C ASN A 88 -5.11 9.62 10.93
N GLN A 89 -6.41 9.82 10.93
CA GLN A 89 -7.08 10.94 11.60
C GLN A 89 -8.22 10.44 12.47
N TRP A 90 -8.57 11.23 13.47
CA TRP A 90 -9.61 10.92 14.45
C TRP A 90 -10.40 12.19 14.80
N MET A 91 -11.61 11.99 15.30
CA MET A 91 -12.51 13.04 15.77
C MET A 91 -13.19 12.60 17.06
N ASN A 92 -13.33 13.51 18.00
CA ASN A 92 -14.07 13.25 19.23
C ASN A 92 -15.59 13.22 18.97
N LEU A 93 -16.22 12.10 19.21
CA LEU A 93 -17.65 11.86 19.02
C LEU A 93 -18.38 11.56 20.35
N GLY A 94 -17.82 12.00 21.47
CA GLY A 94 -18.39 11.78 22.79
C GLY A 94 -18.28 10.33 23.22
N LYS A 95 -19.43 9.69 23.51
CA LYS A 95 -19.51 8.30 23.97
C LYS A 95 -19.49 7.26 22.84
N ILE A 96 -19.58 7.67 21.56
CA ILE A 96 -19.57 6.72 20.45
C ILE A 96 -18.18 6.11 20.33
N PRO A 97 -18.06 4.77 20.42
CA PRO A 97 -16.78 4.09 20.31
C PRO A 97 -16.17 4.26 18.92
N SER A 98 -14.87 4.18 18.85
CA SER A 98 -14.15 4.40 17.60
C SER A 98 -12.99 3.45 17.42
N VAL A 99 -12.74 3.07 16.15
CA VAL A 99 -11.59 2.30 15.71
C VAL A 99 -10.78 3.15 14.73
N ALA A 100 -9.47 3.27 14.96
CA ALA A 100 -8.55 3.93 14.04
C ALA A 100 -7.69 2.88 13.34
N MET A 101 -7.29 3.12 12.07
CA MET A 101 -6.39 2.23 11.34
C MET A 101 -5.13 2.98 10.91
N VAL A 102 -3.96 2.34 11.05
CA VAL A 102 -2.68 2.86 10.61
C VAL A 102 -2.25 2.14 9.34
N GLN A 103 -2.45 2.80 8.18
CA GLN A 103 -2.15 2.26 6.85
C GLN A 103 -0.85 2.79 6.23
N SER A 104 -0.14 3.69 6.89
CA SER A 104 1.09 4.28 6.35
C SER A 104 2.07 4.57 7.46
N MET A 105 3.28 4.08 7.28
CA MET A 105 4.43 4.38 8.15
C MET A 105 5.23 5.60 7.69
N LEU A 106 4.95 6.10 6.47
CA LEU A 106 5.73 7.19 5.87
C LEU A 106 5.92 8.40 6.79
N PRO A 107 4.86 8.94 7.46
CA PRO A 107 5.05 10.08 8.34
C PRO A 107 5.92 9.81 9.57
N MET A 108 6.03 8.54 10.00
CA MET A 108 6.72 8.15 11.23
C MET A 108 8.19 7.80 11.03
N VAL A 109 8.52 7.18 9.87
CA VAL A 109 9.86 6.61 9.63
C VAL A 109 10.56 7.21 8.42
N MET A 110 9.98 8.24 7.79
CA MET A 110 10.58 8.87 6.62
C MET A 110 11.92 9.50 6.99
N PRO A 111 13.02 9.18 6.27
CA PRO A 111 14.30 9.84 6.50
C PRO A 111 14.20 11.33 6.17
N PHE A 112 14.81 12.16 7.00
CA PHE A 112 14.81 13.62 6.80
C PHE A 112 15.68 14.05 5.61
N GLY A 113 16.70 13.29 5.28
CA GLY A 113 17.60 13.59 4.16
C GLY A 113 16.93 13.45 2.80
N GLY A 114 17.09 14.46 1.94
CA GLY A 114 16.57 14.47 0.58
C GLY A 114 15.12 14.92 0.40
N ASN A 115 14.44 15.31 1.49
CA ASN A 115 13.09 15.84 1.46
C ASN A 115 13.10 17.37 1.67
N GLY A 116 12.15 18.07 1.06
CA GLY A 116 11.97 19.49 1.31
C GLY A 116 11.52 19.78 2.75
N CYS A 117 11.92 20.94 3.32
CA CYS A 117 11.53 21.34 4.67
C CYS A 117 10.03 21.29 4.92
N LEU A 118 9.22 21.66 3.91
CA LEU A 118 7.76 21.62 3.99
C LEU A 118 7.21 20.19 4.13
N ASP A 119 7.84 19.22 3.48
CA ASP A 119 7.41 17.80 3.57
C ASP A 119 7.76 17.21 4.93
N ILE A 120 8.89 17.62 5.50
CA ILE A 120 9.28 17.25 6.87
C ILE A 120 8.23 17.74 7.86
N VAL A 121 7.87 19.03 7.81
CA VAL A 121 6.85 19.64 8.69
C VAL A 121 5.49 18.97 8.53
N LYS A 122 5.05 18.74 7.29
CA LYS A 122 3.80 18.02 7.00
C LYS A 122 3.80 16.60 7.58
N ASN A 123 4.91 15.88 7.47
CA ASN A 123 5.02 14.52 7.98
C ASN A 123 5.06 14.49 9.52
N LEU A 124 5.75 15.42 10.17
CA LEU A 124 5.71 15.56 11.63
C LEU A 124 4.30 15.83 12.13
N LEU A 125 3.55 16.73 11.46
CA LEU A 125 2.16 17.00 11.81
C LEU A 125 1.28 15.75 11.60
N ARG A 126 1.45 15.04 10.48
CA ARG A 126 0.72 13.79 10.20
C ARG A 126 1.04 12.72 11.26
N ALA A 127 2.31 12.55 11.64
CA ALA A 127 2.71 11.62 12.69
C ALA A 127 2.03 11.95 14.02
N ARG A 128 2.01 13.25 14.41
CA ARG A 128 1.33 13.70 15.63
C ARG A 128 -0.18 13.43 15.59
N LEU A 129 -0.83 13.70 14.45
CA LEU A 129 -2.27 13.43 14.27
C LEU A 129 -2.56 11.93 14.35
N THR A 130 -1.72 11.09 13.72
CA THR A 130 -1.84 9.63 13.78
C THR A 130 -1.66 9.12 15.21
N ARG A 131 -0.65 9.61 15.92
CA ARG A 131 -0.43 9.26 17.34
C ARG A 131 -1.64 9.61 18.19
N THR A 132 -2.19 10.81 18.01
CA THR A 132 -3.40 11.24 18.73
C THR A 132 -4.59 10.34 18.39
N ALA A 133 -4.77 9.96 17.13
CA ALA A 133 -5.82 9.03 16.71
C ALA A 133 -5.67 7.67 17.43
N CYS A 134 -4.47 7.08 17.44
CA CYS A 134 -4.20 5.82 18.14
C CYS A 134 -4.41 5.90 19.66
N GLN A 135 -4.03 7.02 20.27
CA GLN A 135 -4.20 7.22 21.72
C GLN A 135 -5.66 7.40 22.13
N ARG A 136 -6.48 8.03 21.27
CA ARG A 136 -7.86 8.42 21.57
C ARG A 136 -8.91 7.43 21.09
N ALA A 137 -8.64 6.66 20.04
CA ALA A 137 -9.55 5.62 19.58
C ALA A 137 -9.65 4.49 20.63
N HIS A 138 -10.79 3.84 20.72
CA HIS A 138 -11.00 2.71 21.65
C HIS A 138 -10.17 1.50 21.21
N ARG A 139 -10.10 1.25 19.90
CA ARG A 139 -9.25 0.22 19.32
C ARG A 139 -8.45 0.77 18.13
N VAL A 140 -7.34 0.12 17.83
CA VAL A 140 -6.45 0.49 16.73
C VAL A 140 -6.19 -0.74 15.86
N ILE A 141 -6.29 -0.58 14.55
CA ILE A 141 -5.90 -1.60 13.59
C ILE A 141 -4.50 -1.27 13.04
N ALA A 142 -3.55 -2.17 13.22
CA ALA A 142 -2.24 -2.18 12.59
C ALA A 142 -2.26 -3.09 11.36
N VAL A 143 -1.79 -2.59 10.20
CA VAL A 143 -1.86 -3.35 8.94
C VAL A 143 -0.68 -4.31 8.72
N SER A 144 0.19 -4.46 9.72
CA SER A 144 1.29 -5.42 9.78
C SER A 144 1.80 -5.56 11.21
N ASP A 145 2.57 -6.60 11.49
CA ASP A 145 3.22 -6.76 12.78
C ASP A 145 4.27 -5.68 13.02
N TYR A 146 4.98 -5.26 11.98
CA TYR A 146 5.88 -4.11 12.02
C TYR A 146 5.18 -2.83 12.51
N VAL A 147 3.98 -2.54 11.99
CA VAL A 147 3.17 -1.40 12.45
C VAL A 147 2.74 -1.60 13.90
N ARG A 148 2.31 -2.81 14.27
CA ARG A 148 1.89 -3.16 15.63
C ARG A 148 3.05 -2.95 16.63
N GLN A 149 4.23 -3.47 16.32
CA GLN A 149 5.42 -3.29 17.16
C GLN A 149 5.76 -1.82 17.35
N PHE A 150 5.76 -1.03 16.26
CA PHE A 150 5.99 0.41 16.34
C PHE A 150 4.98 1.12 17.26
N LEU A 151 3.69 0.78 17.17
CA LEU A 151 2.65 1.38 18.01
C LEU A 151 2.86 1.06 19.50
N VAL A 152 3.26 -0.17 19.81
CA VAL A 152 3.54 -0.61 21.18
C VAL A 152 4.82 0.03 21.72
N GLU A 153 5.93 -0.09 20.99
CA GLU A 153 7.25 0.29 21.47
C GLU A 153 7.47 1.81 21.45
N ALA A 154 7.11 2.48 20.35
CA ALA A 154 7.38 3.91 20.17
C ALA A 154 6.28 4.82 20.73
N TRP A 155 5.02 4.38 20.68
CA TRP A 155 3.88 5.20 21.12
C TRP A 155 3.20 4.70 22.39
N HIS A 156 3.62 3.55 22.91
CA HIS A 156 3.10 2.93 24.14
C HIS A 156 1.59 2.70 24.11
N ILE A 157 1.08 2.31 22.94
CA ILE A 157 -0.32 1.88 22.82
C ILE A 157 -0.41 0.47 23.42
N ALA A 158 -1.38 0.27 24.32
CA ALA A 158 -1.59 -1.01 24.98
C ALA A 158 -1.86 -2.13 23.94
N PRO A 159 -1.13 -3.27 24.02
CA PRO A 159 -1.22 -4.33 23.01
C PRO A 159 -2.62 -4.91 22.82
N ASP A 160 -3.40 -4.98 23.90
CA ASP A 160 -4.80 -5.46 23.92
C ASP A 160 -5.75 -4.55 23.16
N ARG A 161 -5.38 -3.28 22.92
CA ARG A 161 -6.14 -2.33 22.09
C ARG A 161 -5.80 -2.42 20.61
N ILE A 162 -4.84 -3.25 20.20
CA ILE A 162 -4.34 -3.30 18.82
C ILE A 162 -4.75 -4.62 18.17
N GLY A 163 -5.57 -4.54 17.11
CA GLY A 163 -5.78 -5.65 16.19
C GLY A 163 -4.78 -5.60 15.03
N MET A 164 -4.13 -6.72 14.71
CA MET A 164 -3.23 -6.84 13.57
C MET A 164 -3.96 -7.46 12.39
N ILE A 165 -4.12 -6.70 11.30
CA ILE A 165 -4.94 -7.08 10.14
C ILE A 165 -4.22 -6.73 8.84
N TYR A 166 -3.73 -7.72 8.12
CA TYR A 166 -3.18 -7.52 6.78
C TYR A 166 -4.26 -7.12 5.77
N HIS A 167 -3.88 -6.36 4.75
CA HIS A 167 -4.73 -6.17 3.58
C HIS A 167 -4.85 -7.48 2.79
N GLY A 168 -5.97 -7.63 2.10
CA GLY A 168 -6.14 -8.68 1.11
C GLY A 168 -5.47 -8.34 -0.22
N VAL A 169 -5.43 -9.33 -1.10
CA VAL A 169 -5.03 -9.19 -2.49
C VAL A 169 -6.02 -9.93 -3.40
N ASN A 170 -6.27 -9.36 -4.57
CA ASN A 170 -7.08 -9.99 -5.58
C ASN A 170 -6.27 -11.07 -6.32
N PRO A 171 -6.89 -12.16 -6.77
CA PRO A 171 -6.23 -13.14 -7.62
C PRO A 171 -5.74 -12.49 -8.92
N ALA A 172 -4.73 -13.10 -9.52
CA ALA A 172 -4.24 -12.69 -10.83
C ALA A 172 -5.36 -12.73 -11.88
N LEU A 173 -5.38 -11.75 -12.79
CA LEU A 173 -6.28 -11.81 -13.93
C LEU A 173 -5.92 -12.99 -14.83
N PRO A 174 -6.91 -13.67 -15.42
CA PRO A 174 -6.65 -14.74 -16.36
C PRO A 174 -5.89 -14.22 -17.60
N PRO A 175 -5.09 -15.07 -18.29
CA PRO A 175 -4.19 -14.62 -19.37
C PRO A 175 -4.89 -13.81 -20.46
N GLU A 176 -6.11 -14.16 -20.82
CA GLU A 176 -6.92 -13.48 -21.86
C GLU A 176 -7.36 -12.06 -21.48
N ALA A 177 -7.38 -11.75 -20.19
CA ALA A 177 -7.70 -10.41 -19.67
C ALA A 177 -6.45 -9.54 -19.49
N GLN A 178 -5.25 -10.09 -19.64
CA GLN A 178 -3.99 -9.37 -19.49
C GLN A 178 -3.64 -8.61 -20.77
N LYS A 179 -3.00 -7.44 -20.64
CA LYS A 179 -2.60 -6.61 -21.78
C LYS A 179 -1.16 -6.13 -21.63
N ILE A 180 -0.42 -6.21 -22.73
CA ILE A 180 0.94 -5.65 -22.79
C ILE A 180 0.81 -4.12 -22.75
N PRO A 181 1.58 -3.42 -21.89
CA PRO A 181 1.64 -1.96 -21.92
C PRO A 181 2.18 -1.45 -23.25
N GLY A 182 1.59 -0.37 -23.77
CA GLY A 182 1.88 0.10 -25.14
C GLY A 182 3.33 0.54 -25.40
N ASN A 183 4.07 0.89 -24.34
CA ASN A 183 5.47 1.30 -24.40
C ASN A 183 6.47 0.23 -23.90
N VAL A 184 6.00 -1.02 -23.71
CA VAL A 184 6.87 -2.16 -23.41
C VAL A 184 7.05 -3.00 -24.66
N PRO A 185 8.28 -3.20 -25.17
CA PRO A 185 8.54 -4.06 -26.32
C PRO A 185 8.06 -5.50 -26.07
N ARG A 186 7.38 -6.09 -27.06
CA ARG A 186 6.82 -7.44 -26.95
C ARG A 186 7.89 -8.51 -26.72
N GLU A 187 9.05 -8.32 -27.34
CA GLU A 187 10.22 -9.20 -27.21
C GLU A 187 10.82 -9.24 -25.81
N TRP A 188 10.44 -8.30 -24.92
CA TRP A 188 10.87 -8.32 -23.53
C TRP A 188 10.10 -9.31 -22.66
N SER A 189 9.03 -9.91 -23.18
CA SER A 189 8.20 -10.86 -22.39
C SER A 189 9.03 -12.03 -21.86
N GLY A 190 9.02 -12.24 -20.57
CA GLY A 190 9.80 -13.28 -19.88
C GLY A 190 11.22 -12.87 -19.51
N GLU A 191 11.77 -11.77 -20.04
CA GLU A 191 13.16 -11.38 -19.86
C GLU A 191 13.36 -10.10 -19.05
N PHE A 192 12.31 -9.30 -18.83
CA PHE A 192 12.45 -8.01 -18.16
C PHE A 192 12.37 -8.12 -16.63
N LEU A 193 13.11 -7.23 -15.97
CA LEU A 193 12.93 -6.90 -14.56
C LEU A 193 11.73 -5.95 -14.41
N PHE A 194 10.98 -6.09 -13.34
CA PHE A 194 9.80 -5.25 -13.12
C PHE A 194 9.80 -4.63 -11.72
N THR A 195 9.50 -3.36 -11.63
CA THR A 195 9.21 -2.68 -10.36
C THR A 195 8.01 -1.75 -10.52
N ALA A 196 7.23 -1.58 -9.46
CA ALA A 196 6.01 -0.78 -9.51
C ALA A 196 5.79 0.05 -8.24
N GLY A 197 5.23 1.22 -8.40
CA GLY A 197 4.83 2.11 -7.30
C GLY A 197 4.94 3.58 -7.64
N SER A 198 4.45 4.44 -6.74
CA SER A 198 4.52 5.90 -6.90
C SER A 198 5.97 6.41 -6.95
N MET A 199 6.22 7.48 -7.70
CA MET A 199 7.55 8.05 -7.89
C MET A 199 8.00 8.86 -6.67
N HIS A 200 8.48 8.15 -5.64
CA HIS A 200 8.99 8.74 -4.40
C HIS A 200 10.37 8.20 -4.00
N PRO A 201 11.21 9.00 -3.32
CA PRO A 201 12.55 8.58 -2.89
C PRO A 201 12.58 7.31 -2.05
N TYR A 202 11.54 7.07 -1.24
CA TYR A 202 11.46 5.87 -0.41
C TYR A 202 11.21 4.58 -1.19
N ARG A 203 10.92 4.66 -2.49
CA ARG A 203 10.77 3.46 -3.36
C ARG A 203 12.09 2.81 -3.75
N GLY A 204 13.23 3.51 -3.58
CA GLY A 204 14.55 2.95 -3.83
C GLY A 204 14.87 2.69 -5.30
N LEU A 205 14.29 3.46 -6.23
CA LEU A 205 14.58 3.33 -7.67
C LEU A 205 16.05 3.65 -8.01
N ASP A 206 16.71 4.45 -7.19
CA ASP A 206 18.15 4.70 -7.28
C ASP A 206 18.97 3.40 -7.14
N ASP A 207 18.60 2.49 -6.22
CA ASP A 207 19.23 1.18 -6.09
C ASP A 207 19.09 0.36 -7.40
N VAL A 208 17.88 0.40 -8.02
CA VAL A 208 17.58 -0.34 -9.25
C VAL A 208 18.41 0.16 -10.43
N ILE A 209 18.46 1.49 -10.63
CA ILE A 209 19.19 2.10 -11.74
C ILE A 209 20.71 1.87 -11.58
N GLN A 210 21.24 1.99 -10.35
CA GLN A 210 22.63 1.68 -10.05
C GLN A 210 22.93 0.20 -10.26
N ALA A 211 22.03 -0.70 -9.89
CA ALA A 211 22.20 -2.14 -10.13
C ALA A 211 22.28 -2.47 -11.61
N LEU A 212 21.44 -1.84 -12.46
CA LEU A 212 21.53 -2.01 -13.91
C LEU A 212 22.90 -1.56 -14.45
N ALA A 213 23.45 -0.46 -13.94
CA ALA A 213 24.78 0.01 -14.38
C ALA A 213 25.88 -0.98 -13.99
N VAL A 214 25.84 -1.54 -12.78
CA VAL A 214 26.78 -2.59 -12.34
C VAL A 214 26.63 -3.83 -13.22
N LEU A 215 25.42 -4.30 -13.48
CA LEU A 215 25.16 -5.45 -14.36
C LEU A 215 25.71 -5.19 -15.78
N SER A 216 25.44 -4.01 -16.33
CA SER A 216 25.90 -3.63 -17.68
C SER A 216 27.40 -3.60 -17.78
N SER A 217 28.15 -3.19 -16.75
CA SER A 217 29.62 -3.22 -16.72
C SER A 217 30.18 -4.66 -16.76
N HIS A 218 29.37 -5.65 -16.38
CA HIS A 218 29.71 -7.08 -16.48
C HIS A 218 29.10 -7.77 -17.73
N GLY A 219 28.57 -6.98 -18.69
CA GLY A 219 27.99 -7.50 -19.93
C GLY A 219 26.53 -8.03 -19.79
N VAL A 220 25.91 -7.93 -18.63
CA VAL A 220 24.53 -8.37 -18.37
C VAL A 220 23.59 -7.17 -18.49
N ARG A 221 22.69 -7.17 -19.46
CA ARG A 221 21.84 -6.01 -19.79
C ARG A 221 20.35 -6.38 -19.79
N PRO A 222 19.76 -6.74 -18.64
CA PRO A 222 18.34 -7.08 -18.58
C PRO A 222 17.51 -5.83 -18.85
N PRO A 223 16.41 -5.94 -19.64
CA PRO A 223 15.42 -4.87 -19.74
C PRO A 223 14.76 -4.61 -18.39
N LEU A 224 14.30 -3.38 -18.15
CA LEU A 224 13.60 -2.99 -16.95
C LEU A 224 12.30 -2.26 -17.30
N VAL A 225 11.20 -2.69 -16.73
CA VAL A 225 9.92 -1.98 -16.75
C VAL A 225 9.69 -1.32 -15.39
N ILE A 226 9.48 0.00 -15.39
CA ILE A 226 9.15 0.78 -14.19
C ILE A 226 7.74 1.31 -14.34
N ALA A 227 6.81 0.80 -13.56
CA ALA A 227 5.42 1.25 -13.54
C ALA A 227 5.14 2.20 -12.37
N GLY A 228 4.51 3.33 -12.67
CA GLY A 228 4.06 4.30 -11.67
C GLY A 228 4.02 5.71 -12.21
N GLY A 229 2.86 6.32 -12.10
CA GLY A 229 2.67 7.72 -12.48
C GLY A 229 3.32 8.69 -11.51
N ALA A 230 3.59 9.89 -12.00
CA ALA A 230 4.12 11.00 -11.23
C ALA A 230 3.18 12.21 -11.32
N ASP A 231 2.62 12.62 -10.18
CA ASP A 231 1.96 13.91 -10.09
C ASP A 231 2.97 15.08 -10.05
N HIS A 232 2.48 16.31 -10.04
CA HIS A 232 3.34 17.50 -10.03
C HIS A 232 4.36 17.54 -8.87
N THR A 233 4.09 16.87 -7.76
CA THR A 233 5.01 16.80 -6.59
C THR A 233 6.08 15.73 -6.77
N GLN A 234 5.84 14.74 -7.63
CA GLN A 234 6.71 13.59 -7.87
C GLN A 234 7.59 13.76 -9.13
N LEU A 235 7.19 14.64 -10.05
CA LEU A 235 7.95 14.93 -11.28
C LEU A 235 9.45 15.25 -11.04
N PRO A 236 9.84 16.03 -10.01
CA PRO A 236 11.26 16.28 -9.75
C PRO A 236 12.05 15.02 -9.43
N TYR A 237 11.43 14.07 -8.71
CA TYR A 237 12.08 12.78 -8.43
C TYR A 237 12.17 11.91 -9.68
N LEU A 238 11.10 11.81 -10.47
CA LEU A 238 11.10 11.08 -11.73
C LEU A 238 12.22 11.59 -12.66
N LYS A 239 12.30 12.91 -12.90
CA LYS A 239 13.37 13.52 -13.71
C LYS A 239 14.76 13.20 -13.17
N ARG A 240 14.94 13.24 -11.85
CA ARG A 240 16.23 12.88 -11.23
C ARG A 240 16.60 11.41 -11.52
N MET A 241 15.64 10.51 -11.51
CA MET A 241 15.88 9.10 -11.81
C MET A 241 16.18 8.86 -13.29
N GLN A 242 15.48 9.56 -14.19
CA GLN A 242 15.76 9.53 -15.63
C GLN A 242 17.16 10.05 -15.94
N ASN A 243 17.54 11.20 -15.37
CA ASN A 243 18.88 11.76 -15.52
C ASN A 243 19.98 10.83 -14.94
N LEU A 244 19.69 10.12 -13.84
CA LEU A 244 20.60 9.12 -13.29
C LEU A 244 20.78 7.95 -14.26
N ALA A 245 19.71 7.46 -14.87
CA ALA A 245 19.76 6.39 -15.86
C ALA A 245 20.55 6.78 -17.11
N GLU A 246 20.35 8.02 -17.59
CA GLU A 246 21.10 8.59 -18.71
C GLU A 246 22.60 8.70 -18.38
N LYS A 247 22.94 9.32 -17.24
CA LYS A 247 24.32 9.48 -16.76
C LYS A 247 25.06 8.15 -16.63
N LEU A 248 24.37 7.09 -16.23
CA LEU A 248 24.93 5.74 -16.07
C LEU A 248 24.84 4.90 -17.35
N GLY A 249 24.31 5.44 -18.47
CA GLY A 249 24.23 4.76 -19.76
C GLY A 249 23.24 3.57 -19.80
N VAL A 250 22.29 3.51 -18.88
CA VAL A 250 21.32 2.40 -18.81
C VAL A 250 19.90 2.78 -19.27
N GLN A 251 19.69 4.04 -19.63
CA GLN A 251 18.39 4.54 -20.09
C GLN A 251 17.78 3.71 -21.24
N PRO A 252 18.53 3.20 -22.25
CA PRO A 252 17.95 2.39 -23.33
C PRO A 252 17.35 1.04 -22.88
N GLN A 253 17.70 0.58 -21.68
CA GLN A 253 17.19 -0.67 -21.10
C GLN A 253 15.90 -0.45 -20.30
N ILE A 254 15.41 0.80 -20.15
CA ILE A 254 14.32 1.13 -19.22
C ILE A 254 13.09 1.61 -19.97
N ALA A 255 11.98 0.93 -19.78
CA ALA A 255 10.64 1.39 -20.15
C ALA A 255 9.95 2.05 -18.93
N TRP A 256 9.74 3.36 -19.03
CA TRP A 256 8.96 4.14 -18.07
C TRP A 256 7.50 4.12 -18.50
N THR A 257 6.63 3.38 -17.81
CA THR A 257 5.28 3.10 -18.31
C THR A 257 4.20 4.01 -17.75
N ASP A 258 4.57 4.95 -16.88
CA ASP A 258 3.56 5.77 -16.20
C ASP A 258 2.50 4.94 -15.47
N HIS A 259 1.25 5.39 -15.40
CA HIS A 259 0.14 4.65 -14.80
C HIS A 259 -0.31 3.50 -15.68
N LEU A 260 -0.20 2.27 -15.18
CA LEU A 260 -0.75 1.07 -15.81
C LEU A 260 -2.11 0.72 -15.20
N ASN A 261 -3.05 0.27 -16.04
CA ASN A 261 -4.31 -0.29 -15.58
C ASN A 261 -4.15 -1.72 -15.03
N ALA A 262 -5.21 -2.29 -14.48
CA ALA A 262 -5.16 -3.62 -13.84
C ALA A 262 -4.74 -4.73 -14.82
N ALA A 263 -5.15 -4.67 -16.09
CA ALA A 263 -4.80 -5.67 -17.10
C ALA A 263 -3.31 -5.60 -17.48
N GLU A 264 -2.76 -4.38 -17.59
CA GLU A 264 -1.36 -4.13 -17.89
C GLU A 264 -0.46 -4.49 -16.69
N MET A 265 -0.85 -4.12 -15.47
CA MET A 265 -0.14 -4.51 -14.25
C MET A 265 -0.09 -6.02 -14.10
N SER A 266 -1.23 -6.70 -14.34
CA SER A 266 -1.31 -8.16 -14.27
C SER A 266 -0.38 -8.82 -15.28
N TRP A 267 -0.30 -8.28 -16.51
CA TRP A 267 0.64 -8.77 -17.50
C TRP A 267 2.09 -8.60 -17.03
N CYS A 268 2.47 -7.42 -16.53
CA CYS A 268 3.83 -7.17 -16.06
C CYS A 268 4.25 -8.13 -14.93
N TYR A 269 3.38 -8.33 -13.93
CA TYR A 269 3.67 -9.28 -12.84
C TYR A 269 3.82 -10.73 -13.34
N SER A 270 2.94 -11.15 -14.26
CA SER A 270 2.91 -12.53 -14.76
C SER A 270 4.08 -12.85 -15.70
N HIS A 271 4.58 -11.86 -16.45
CA HIS A 271 5.56 -12.05 -17.51
C HIS A 271 6.95 -11.48 -17.18
N CYS A 272 7.15 -10.85 -16.03
CA CYS A 272 8.51 -10.43 -15.67
C CYS A 272 9.40 -11.64 -15.32
N ARG A 273 10.69 -11.52 -15.64
CA ARG A 273 11.70 -12.48 -15.19
C ARG A 273 11.88 -12.42 -13.69
N LEU A 274 11.88 -11.20 -13.13
CA LEU A 274 12.06 -10.93 -11.71
C LEU A 274 11.31 -9.65 -11.32
N PHE A 275 10.53 -9.70 -10.24
CA PHE A 275 9.91 -8.52 -9.63
C PHE A 275 10.82 -7.95 -8.54
N LEU A 276 11.11 -6.65 -8.62
CA LEU A 276 11.99 -5.94 -7.68
C LEU A 276 11.17 -5.08 -6.72
N MET A 277 11.21 -5.41 -5.42
CA MET A 277 10.59 -4.62 -4.35
C MET A 277 11.65 -3.92 -3.52
N THR A 278 12.00 -2.69 -3.90
CA THR A 278 13.12 -1.93 -3.33
C THR A 278 12.70 -0.88 -2.31
N SER A 279 11.44 -0.87 -1.91
CA SER A 279 10.88 0.12 -0.99
C SER A 279 11.58 0.13 0.36
N ARG A 280 11.87 1.34 0.85
CA ARG A 280 12.54 1.62 2.14
C ARG A 280 11.54 1.91 3.26
N VAL A 281 10.28 2.19 2.92
CA VAL A 281 9.19 2.48 3.86
C VAL A 281 7.88 1.89 3.33
N GLU A 282 7.34 0.96 4.07
CA GLU A 282 6.02 0.37 3.82
C GLU A 282 5.27 0.18 5.16
N ALA A 283 3.97 -0.02 5.07
CA ALA A 283 3.14 -0.49 6.19
C ALA A 283 2.50 -1.83 5.84
N CYS A 284 1.83 -1.89 4.67
CA CYS A 284 1.34 -3.09 4.03
C CYS A 284 1.59 -2.92 2.51
N PRO A 285 2.58 -3.61 1.95
CA PRO A 285 3.04 -3.37 0.58
C PRO A 285 2.12 -4.04 -0.45
N ASN A 286 1.08 -3.35 -0.91
CA ASN A 286 0.11 -3.90 -1.88
C ASN A 286 0.77 -4.45 -3.15
N THR A 287 1.80 -3.77 -3.68
CA THR A 287 2.54 -4.24 -4.87
C THR A 287 3.28 -5.56 -4.63
N ALA A 288 3.74 -5.81 -3.40
CA ALA A 288 4.32 -7.10 -3.01
C ALA A 288 3.25 -8.21 -3.00
N LEU A 289 2.08 -7.93 -2.41
CA LEU A 289 0.95 -8.86 -2.40
C LEU A 289 0.48 -9.18 -3.83
N GLU A 290 0.37 -8.16 -4.68
CA GLU A 290 0.01 -8.33 -6.10
C GLU A 290 1.04 -9.16 -6.86
N ALA A 291 2.35 -8.87 -6.70
CA ALA A 291 3.39 -9.67 -7.33
C ALA A 291 3.33 -11.15 -6.91
N MET A 292 3.13 -11.41 -5.62
CA MET A 292 2.96 -12.76 -5.11
C MET A 292 1.71 -13.46 -5.67
N SER A 293 0.57 -12.77 -5.74
CA SER A 293 -0.68 -13.37 -6.26
C SER A 293 -0.56 -13.76 -7.73
N HIS A 294 0.24 -13.02 -8.51
CA HIS A 294 0.56 -13.35 -9.91
C HIS A 294 1.67 -14.40 -10.04
N GLY A 295 2.26 -14.84 -8.95
CA GLY A 295 3.38 -15.78 -8.97
C GLY A 295 4.64 -15.19 -9.61
N ALA A 296 4.91 -13.92 -9.41
CA ALA A 296 6.17 -13.34 -9.82
C ALA A 296 7.34 -13.93 -9.01
N PHE A 297 8.51 -14.12 -9.62
CA PHE A 297 9.72 -14.39 -8.88
C PHE A 297 10.19 -13.08 -8.22
N CYS A 298 10.16 -13.00 -6.90
CA CYS A 298 10.34 -11.77 -6.15
C CYS A 298 11.76 -11.64 -5.58
N LEU A 299 12.32 -10.43 -5.68
CA LEU A 299 13.55 -9.99 -5.00
C LEU A 299 13.23 -8.70 -4.23
N ALA A 300 13.39 -8.73 -2.93
CA ALA A 300 12.97 -7.66 -2.04
C ALA A 300 14.15 -7.06 -1.25
N ALA A 301 14.05 -5.80 -0.86
CA ALA A 301 14.94 -5.21 0.12
C ALA A 301 14.74 -5.92 1.48
N ASP A 302 15.83 -6.25 2.16
CA ASP A 302 15.81 -6.75 3.55
C ASP A 302 15.54 -5.58 4.50
N ASN A 303 14.29 -5.14 4.51
CA ASN A 303 13.83 -3.96 5.23
C ASN A 303 12.38 -4.17 5.71
N PRO A 304 12.07 -3.96 6.99
CA PRO A 304 10.71 -4.08 7.48
C PRO A 304 9.71 -3.18 6.72
N PRO A 305 8.49 -3.66 6.45
CA PRO A 305 7.94 -4.97 6.78
C PRO A 305 8.13 -6.04 5.67
N LEU A 306 8.97 -5.83 4.65
CA LEU A 306 9.03 -6.73 3.48
C LEU A 306 9.30 -8.21 3.85
N PRO A 307 10.25 -8.53 4.77
CA PRO A 307 10.44 -9.91 5.20
C PRO A 307 9.21 -10.54 5.88
N GLU A 308 8.38 -9.75 6.57
CA GLU A 308 7.13 -10.21 7.17
C GLU A 308 6.13 -10.70 6.11
N PHE A 309 6.07 -10.00 4.98
CA PHE A 309 5.14 -10.32 3.90
C PHE A 309 5.62 -11.44 3.00
N PHE A 310 6.86 -11.37 2.54
CA PHE A 310 7.39 -12.35 1.59
C PHE A 310 7.85 -13.64 2.26
N GLN A 311 8.42 -13.58 3.46
CA GLN A 311 9.05 -14.74 4.11
C GLN A 311 10.03 -15.45 3.15
N GLU A 312 9.84 -16.74 2.89
CA GLU A 312 10.65 -17.55 1.94
C GLU A 312 10.20 -17.39 0.47
N ALA A 313 9.21 -16.55 0.19
CA ALA A 313 8.68 -16.33 -1.16
C ALA A 313 9.48 -15.30 -1.98
N ALA A 314 10.53 -14.72 -1.40
CA ALA A 314 11.44 -13.82 -2.11
C ALA A 314 12.89 -14.09 -1.76
N LEU A 315 13.79 -13.63 -2.63
CA LEU A 315 15.19 -13.39 -2.31
C LEU A 315 15.33 -12.01 -1.69
N TYR A 316 16.41 -11.80 -0.92
CA TYR A 316 16.61 -10.51 -0.25
C TYR A 316 17.97 -9.91 -0.58
N TYR A 317 18.04 -8.56 -0.56
CA TYR A 317 19.28 -7.82 -0.69
C TYR A 317 19.35 -6.71 0.38
N ARG A 318 20.58 -6.31 0.74
CA ARG A 318 20.80 -5.17 1.65
C ARG A 318 20.33 -3.87 1.01
N PRO A 319 19.33 -3.16 1.56
CA PRO A 319 18.80 -1.93 0.98
C PRO A 319 19.85 -0.81 0.91
N LYS A 320 19.58 0.20 0.08
CA LYS A 320 20.45 1.34 -0.21
C LYS A 320 21.83 0.95 -0.80
N SER A 321 21.85 -0.13 -1.59
CA SER A 321 23.04 -0.62 -2.25
C SER A 321 22.73 -1.20 -3.63
N GLY A 322 23.00 -0.42 -4.68
CA GLY A 322 22.86 -0.89 -6.05
C GLY A 322 23.77 -2.09 -6.35
N ALA A 323 24.96 -2.14 -5.75
CA ALA A 323 25.88 -3.28 -5.90
C ALA A 323 25.32 -4.57 -5.27
N ALA A 324 24.75 -4.49 -4.05
CA ALA A 324 24.11 -5.65 -3.42
C ALA A 324 22.88 -6.11 -4.22
N LEU A 325 22.08 -5.18 -4.75
CA LEU A 325 20.96 -5.50 -5.63
C LEU A 325 21.43 -6.15 -6.93
N ALA A 326 22.47 -5.65 -7.57
CA ALA A 326 23.06 -6.26 -8.78
C ALA A 326 23.51 -7.69 -8.53
N GLN A 327 24.21 -7.94 -7.43
CA GLN A 327 24.62 -9.29 -7.03
C GLN A 327 23.41 -10.22 -6.84
N ALA A 328 22.37 -9.76 -6.16
CA ALA A 328 21.17 -10.53 -5.93
C ALA A 328 20.38 -10.79 -7.24
N ILE A 329 20.31 -9.81 -8.16
CA ILE A 329 19.73 -10.00 -9.49
C ILE A 329 20.53 -11.05 -10.27
N SER A 330 21.87 -10.96 -10.32
CA SER A 330 22.72 -11.95 -11.00
C SER A 330 22.48 -13.35 -10.46
N ALA A 331 22.43 -13.51 -9.14
CA ALA A 331 22.13 -14.79 -8.50
C ALA A 331 20.75 -15.32 -8.89
N ALA A 332 19.72 -14.45 -8.90
CA ALA A 332 18.36 -14.83 -9.28
C ALA A 332 18.25 -15.24 -10.77
N LEU A 333 18.94 -14.53 -11.66
CA LEU A 333 18.97 -14.83 -13.10
C LEU A 333 19.67 -16.16 -13.40
N ALA A 334 20.59 -16.62 -12.54
CA ALA A 334 21.28 -17.89 -12.63
C ALA A 334 20.45 -19.10 -12.13
N TYR A 335 19.26 -18.88 -11.58
CA TYR A 335 18.38 -19.98 -11.15
C TYR A 335 17.95 -20.84 -12.34
N SER A 336 17.95 -22.17 -12.14
CA SER A 336 17.36 -23.06 -13.14
C SER A 336 15.86 -22.78 -13.30
N PRO A 337 15.26 -23.12 -14.45
CA PRO A 337 13.80 -22.96 -14.65
C PRO A 337 12.96 -23.61 -13.54
N GLU A 338 13.37 -24.77 -13.02
CA GLU A 338 12.71 -25.48 -11.95
C GLU A 338 12.83 -24.74 -10.61
N ALA A 339 14.01 -24.16 -10.32
CA ALA A 339 14.23 -23.38 -9.11
C ALA A 339 13.42 -22.08 -9.14
N ALA A 340 13.40 -21.38 -10.27
CA ALA A 340 12.57 -20.20 -10.47
C ALA A 340 11.07 -20.53 -10.34
N THR A 341 10.62 -21.66 -10.91
CA THR A 341 9.23 -22.12 -10.79
C THR A 341 8.86 -22.41 -9.34
N ARG A 342 9.74 -23.02 -8.55
CA ARG A 342 9.50 -23.23 -7.11
C ARG A 342 9.32 -21.88 -6.36
N MET A 343 10.12 -20.87 -6.67
CA MET A 343 9.97 -19.54 -6.05
C MET A 343 8.62 -18.91 -6.42
N ARG A 344 8.21 -19.01 -7.68
CA ARG A 344 6.92 -18.52 -8.16
C ARG A 344 5.73 -19.22 -7.47
N LEU A 345 5.81 -20.53 -7.25
CA LEU A 345 4.80 -21.29 -6.52
C LEU A 345 4.73 -20.88 -5.04
N ARG A 346 5.88 -20.72 -4.37
CA ARG A 346 5.93 -20.20 -2.99
C ARG A 346 5.27 -18.80 -2.89
N ALA A 347 5.52 -17.93 -3.86
CA ALA A 347 4.88 -16.62 -3.91
C ALA A 347 3.35 -16.72 -3.98
N LYS A 348 2.83 -17.55 -4.88
CA LYS A 348 1.37 -17.80 -4.98
C LYS A 348 0.79 -18.41 -3.71
N GLN A 349 1.45 -19.40 -3.11
CA GLN A 349 1.01 -19.99 -1.86
C GLN A 349 0.95 -18.96 -0.74
N ARG A 350 2.00 -18.14 -0.61
CA ARG A 350 2.05 -17.08 0.39
C ARG A 350 0.96 -16.02 0.18
N ALA A 351 0.65 -15.65 -1.06
CA ALA A 351 -0.45 -14.73 -1.37
C ALA A 351 -1.81 -15.23 -0.88
N GLY A 352 -2.03 -16.54 -0.84
CA GLY A 352 -3.26 -17.16 -0.33
C GLY A 352 -3.55 -16.89 1.16
N ASP A 353 -2.55 -16.43 1.92
CA ASP A 353 -2.75 -16.02 3.31
C ASP A 353 -3.46 -14.66 3.42
N PHE A 354 -3.44 -13.86 2.36
CA PHE A 354 -3.89 -12.47 2.31
C PHE A 354 -5.18 -12.34 1.48
N THR A 355 -6.34 -12.54 2.10
CA THR A 355 -7.63 -12.40 1.41
C THR A 355 -8.45 -11.23 1.97
N TRP A 356 -9.27 -10.61 1.12
CA TRP A 356 -10.14 -9.51 1.55
C TRP A 356 -11.21 -9.95 2.53
N GLU A 357 -11.66 -11.21 2.44
CA GLU A 357 -12.59 -11.82 3.38
C GLU A 357 -11.97 -11.88 4.79
N LYS A 358 -10.74 -12.39 4.92
CA LYS A 358 -10.02 -12.39 6.21
C LYS A 358 -9.79 -10.98 6.75
N THR A 359 -9.47 -10.03 5.85
CA THR A 359 -9.30 -8.62 6.21
C THR A 359 -10.60 -8.06 6.77
N LEU A 360 -11.72 -8.32 6.09
CA LEU A 360 -13.03 -7.83 6.52
C LEU A 360 -13.47 -8.47 7.84
N ASP A 361 -13.45 -9.79 7.95
CA ASP A 361 -13.91 -10.49 9.15
C ASP A 361 -13.17 -10.01 10.41
N ARG A 362 -11.85 -9.83 10.31
CA ARG A 362 -11.04 -9.26 11.38
C ARG A 362 -11.35 -7.80 11.65
N THR A 363 -11.60 -6.99 10.60
CA THR A 363 -11.99 -5.59 10.75
C THR A 363 -13.34 -5.49 11.48
N VAL A 364 -14.34 -6.29 11.09
CA VAL A 364 -15.64 -6.33 11.76
C VAL A 364 -15.50 -6.77 13.21
N HIS A 365 -14.65 -7.74 13.50
CA HIS A 365 -14.36 -8.16 14.87
C HIS A 365 -13.80 -7.00 15.73
N GLU A 366 -12.86 -6.21 15.19
CA GLU A 366 -12.33 -5.03 15.90
C GLU A 366 -13.39 -3.96 16.14
N LEU A 367 -14.32 -3.78 15.18
CA LEU A 367 -15.46 -2.88 15.34
C LEU A 367 -16.42 -3.36 16.44
N GLU A 368 -16.69 -4.65 16.52
CA GLU A 368 -17.52 -5.26 17.58
C GLU A 368 -16.87 -5.13 18.96
N LEU A 369 -15.57 -5.40 19.05
CA LEU A 369 -14.85 -5.21 20.32
C LEU A 369 -14.91 -3.76 20.79
N ALA A 370 -14.80 -2.78 19.89
CA ALA A 370 -14.93 -1.38 20.23
C ALA A 370 -16.37 -1.04 20.67
N ALA A 371 -17.39 -1.51 19.94
CA ALA A 371 -18.79 -1.27 20.26
C ALA A 371 -19.15 -1.79 21.67
N ASN A 372 -18.65 -2.96 22.03
CA ASN A 372 -18.93 -3.60 23.33
C ASN A 372 -18.24 -2.91 24.52
N MET A 373 -17.18 -2.12 24.31
CA MET A 373 -16.49 -1.39 25.39
C MET A 373 -17.33 -0.30 26.06
N VAL A 374 -18.42 0.13 25.44
CA VAL A 374 -19.31 1.18 26.01
C VAL A 374 -20.38 0.60 26.93
N TYR A 375 -20.62 -0.71 26.85
CA TYR A 375 -21.62 -1.41 27.66
C TYR A 375 -21.03 -2.15 28.85
N SER A 376 -19.69 -2.12 29.00
CA SER A 376 -18.94 -2.62 30.17
C SER A 376 -18.45 -1.47 31.04
#